data_6ac741ea489a8d75fb2efd52aaa5fbc0
#
_entry.id   6ac741ea489a8d75fb2efd52aaa5fbc0
#
_cell.length_a   1.000
_cell.length_b   1.000
_cell.length_c   1.000
_cell.angle_alpha   90.00
_cell.angle_beta   90.00
_cell.angle_gamma   90.00
#
_symmetry.space_group_name_H-M   'P 1'
#
loop_
_entity.id
_entity.type
_entity.pdbx_description
1 polymer ?
#
loop_
_entity_poly.entity_id
_entity_poly.type
_entity_poly.pdbx_seq_one_letter_code
_entity_poly.pdbx_strand_id
1 'polypeptide(L)'
;MSNKAVIIDGVRSPIGTKGSPMIGMRSDEIAGQVIKGLLERNEKLDVNLIEDVSLGCAFPEGPTGMLVARGASILAGIPETAAANVINRYCGSAMTSLHMISSAIEAGDIEVGIAGGVEDMFTIPQGGFAPDFNVKLAEQDYYISMGEGAELLADELNISREEQEEFSFSSHEKAVAAREAGKFDNEIVPITLEDGTIIDQDSGPRNPDKEKIKSLNPAFRADGTVTAATSSPFSIGASAMLITSENFANKHGLKIRAFIEGRAVAGVNWKMFGSGPVPATKKALEKTGLSIDDIDALELN
;
A
#
# COMPACT_ATOMS: atom_id res chain seq x y z
N MET A 1 5.12 14.63 28.52
CA MET A 1 5.63 14.96 27.17
C MET A 1 4.92 14.01 26.22
N SER A 2 4.30 14.50 25.14
CA SER A 2 3.63 13.61 24.19
C SER A 2 4.69 12.78 23.49
N ASN A 3 4.51 11.47 23.50
CA ASN A 3 5.40 10.53 22.83
C ASN A 3 4.99 10.49 21.33
N LYS A 4 5.48 11.45 20.53
CA LYS A 4 5.14 11.52 19.10
C LYS A 4 5.72 10.31 18.36
N ALA A 5 4.90 9.72 17.51
CA ALA A 5 5.38 8.72 16.57
C ALA A 5 6.06 9.37 15.35
N VAL A 6 7.23 8.84 15.00
CA VAL A 6 8.04 9.35 13.90
C VAL A 6 8.45 8.23 12.93
N ILE A 7 8.56 8.56 11.66
CA ILE A 7 9.04 7.66 10.61
C ILE A 7 10.56 7.79 10.52
N ILE A 8 11.25 6.67 10.68
CA ILE A 8 12.70 6.59 10.57
C ILE A 8 13.12 6.27 9.14
N ASP A 9 12.48 5.28 8.51
CA ASP A 9 12.75 4.90 7.13
C ASP A 9 11.51 4.19 6.54
N GLY A 10 11.44 4.11 5.22
CA GLY A 10 10.44 3.39 4.48
C GLY A 10 11.00 2.84 3.19
N VAL A 11 10.64 1.60 2.89
CA VAL A 11 11.09 0.88 1.69
C VAL A 11 9.95 0.04 1.12
N ARG A 12 10.13 -0.39 -0.13
CA ARG A 12 9.21 -1.31 -0.80
C ARG A 12 9.96 -2.27 -1.73
N SER A 13 9.30 -3.34 -2.13
CA SER A 13 9.76 -4.13 -3.27
C SER A 13 9.55 -3.36 -4.58
N PRO A 14 10.15 -3.78 -5.69
CA PRO A 14 9.58 -3.54 -7.00
C PRO A 14 8.12 -4.01 -7.03
N ILE A 15 7.28 -3.35 -7.83
CA ILE A 15 5.90 -3.81 -8.07
C ILE A 15 5.88 -4.66 -9.34
N GLY A 16 5.56 -5.94 -9.17
CA GLY A 16 5.40 -6.89 -10.25
C GLY A 16 3.99 -6.81 -10.85
N THR A 17 3.87 -6.58 -12.16
CA THR A 17 2.61 -6.68 -12.91
C THR A 17 2.64 -7.89 -13.86
N LYS A 18 1.63 -8.07 -14.70
CA LYS A 18 1.54 -9.19 -15.65
C LYS A 18 2.84 -9.38 -16.43
N GLY A 19 3.41 -10.58 -16.35
CA GLY A 19 4.69 -10.93 -16.98
C GLY A 19 5.93 -10.65 -16.12
N SER A 20 5.76 -10.12 -14.90
CA SER A 20 6.88 -9.97 -13.96
C SER A 20 7.39 -11.35 -13.49
N PRO A 21 8.71 -11.53 -13.38
CA PRO A 21 9.31 -12.73 -12.81
C PRO A 21 8.98 -12.96 -11.33
N MET A 22 8.49 -11.94 -10.63
CA MET A 22 8.03 -12.06 -9.23
C MET A 22 6.73 -12.85 -9.08
N ILE A 23 5.97 -13.05 -10.18
CA ILE A 23 4.72 -13.83 -10.13
C ILE A 23 5.03 -15.28 -9.80
N GLY A 24 4.39 -15.79 -8.74
CA GLY A 24 4.62 -17.15 -8.24
C GLY A 24 5.63 -17.20 -7.08
N MET A 25 6.36 -16.12 -6.78
CA MET A 25 7.14 -16.02 -5.57
C MET A 25 6.22 -15.93 -4.35
N ARG A 26 6.62 -16.54 -3.24
CA ARG A 26 5.84 -16.47 -2.00
C ARG A 26 5.82 -15.05 -1.42
N SER A 27 4.65 -14.60 -1.03
CA SER A 27 4.44 -13.24 -0.50
C SER A 27 5.15 -13.00 0.83
N ASP A 28 5.24 -14.03 1.69
CA ASP A 28 5.98 -13.96 2.95
C ASP A 28 7.49 -13.79 2.73
N GLU A 29 8.06 -14.38 1.67
CA GLU A 29 9.46 -14.18 1.29
C GLU A 29 9.71 -12.78 0.72
N ILE A 30 8.80 -12.25 -0.11
CA ILE A 30 8.90 -10.87 -0.62
C ILE A 30 8.87 -9.89 0.56
N ALA A 31 7.89 -10.03 1.45
CA ALA A 31 7.78 -9.17 2.63
C ALA A 31 8.99 -9.32 3.58
N GLY A 32 9.48 -10.55 3.75
CA GLY A 32 10.70 -10.83 4.53
C GLY A 32 11.93 -10.11 3.98
N GLN A 33 12.15 -10.16 2.66
CA GLN A 33 13.27 -9.46 2.02
C GLN A 33 13.13 -7.94 2.15
N VAL A 34 11.92 -7.39 2.00
CA VAL A 34 11.67 -5.94 2.16
C VAL A 34 11.96 -5.50 3.60
N ILE A 35 11.45 -6.23 4.60
CA ILE A 35 11.72 -5.91 6.01
C ILE A 35 13.23 -6.04 6.30
N LYS A 36 13.88 -7.09 5.82
CA LYS A 36 15.33 -7.27 5.97
C LYS A 36 16.11 -6.10 5.39
N GLY A 37 15.76 -5.66 4.17
CA GLY A 37 16.39 -4.49 3.53
C GLY A 37 16.14 -3.20 4.32
N LEU A 38 14.97 -3.03 4.95
CA LEU A 38 14.71 -1.92 5.86
C LEU A 38 15.66 -1.94 7.07
N LEU A 39 15.86 -3.12 7.67
CA LEU A 39 16.76 -3.29 8.82
C LEU A 39 18.22 -3.04 8.47
N GLU A 40 18.69 -3.58 7.35
CA GLU A 40 20.06 -3.38 6.85
C GLU A 40 20.39 -1.90 6.58
N ARG A 41 19.41 -1.09 6.20
CA ARG A 41 19.57 0.37 6.04
C ARG A 41 19.61 1.13 7.35
N ASN A 42 19.18 0.50 8.45
CA ASN A 42 19.05 1.12 9.77
C ASN A 42 19.92 0.40 10.82
N GLU A 43 21.18 0.13 10.50
CA GLU A 43 22.15 -0.64 11.30
C GLU A 43 22.34 -0.14 12.76
N LYS A 44 21.96 1.12 13.04
CA LYS A 44 22.00 1.65 14.41
C LYS A 44 20.87 1.13 15.29
N LEU A 45 19.81 0.57 14.70
CA LEU A 45 18.74 -0.05 15.45
C LEU A 45 19.13 -1.47 15.84
N ASP A 46 19.12 -1.75 17.12
CA ASP A 46 19.17 -3.13 17.60
C ASP A 46 17.82 -3.81 17.26
N VAL A 47 17.86 -4.82 16.40
CA VAL A 47 16.68 -5.58 15.97
C VAL A 47 15.89 -6.17 17.13
N ASN A 48 16.55 -6.46 18.25
CA ASN A 48 15.93 -6.98 19.47
C ASN A 48 15.00 -5.96 20.17
N LEU A 49 15.04 -4.70 19.77
CA LEU A 49 14.18 -3.64 20.29
C LEU A 49 12.88 -3.48 19.50
N ILE A 50 12.68 -4.25 18.43
CA ILE A 50 11.41 -4.25 17.69
C ILE A 50 10.39 -5.05 18.49
N GLU A 51 9.24 -4.42 18.76
CA GLU A 51 8.21 -4.97 19.63
C GLU A 51 6.98 -5.49 18.86
N ASP A 52 6.63 -4.87 17.73
CA ASP A 52 5.49 -5.30 16.93
C ASP A 52 5.70 -5.07 15.41
N VAL A 53 5.15 -5.97 14.60
CA VAL A 53 5.13 -5.90 13.13
C VAL A 53 3.69 -6.03 12.64
N SER A 54 3.16 -4.98 12.06
CA SER A 54 1.80 -4.96 11.49
C SER A 54 1.87 -4.88 9.97
N LEU A 55 1.32 -5.88 9.27
CA LEU A 55 1.21 -5.85 7.82
C LEU A 55 -0.24 -5.80 7.36
N GLY A 56 -0.52 -4.91 6.44
CA GLY A 56 -1.79 -4.87 5.71
C GLY A 56 -1.82 -5.94 4.62
N CYS A 57 -2.96 -6.65 4.52
CA CYS A 57 -3.21 -7.60 3.43
C CYS A 57 -4.72 -7.66 3.18
N ALA A 58 -5.13 -7.53 1.92
CA ALA A 58 -6.54 -7.53 1.54
C ALA A 58 -7.12 -8.95 1.48
N PHE A 59 -6.32 -9.92 1.04
CA PHE A 59 -6.73 -11.33 0.94
C PHE A 59 -5.70 -12.22 1.65
N PRO A 60 -5.79 -12.33 3.00
CA PRO A 60 -4.82 -13.08 3.80
C PRO A 60 -5.08 -14.59 3.73
N GLU A 61 -4.93 -15.16 2.55
CA GLU A 61 -5.11 -16.58 2.23
C GLU A 61 -3.89 -17.12 1.46
N GLY A 62 -3.74 -18.42 1.34
CA GLY A 62 -2.61 -19.03 0.62
C GLY A 62 -1.25 -18.48 1.09
N PRO A 63 -0.39 -17.95 0.19
CA PRO A 63 0.93 -17.44 0.55
C PRO A 63 0.90 -16.15 1.41
N THR A 64 -0.23 -15.45 1.48
CA THR A 64 -0.45 -14.32 2.40
C THR A 64 -1.25 -14.73 3.64
N GLY A 65 -1.62 -15.99 3.77
CA GLY A 65 -2.32 -16.56 4.91
C GLY A 65 -1.42 -16.83 6.11
N MET A 66 -1.95 -17.58 7.09
CA MET A 66 -1.21 -18.07 8.25
C MET A 66 -0.38 -17.00 8.98
N LEU A 67 -0.95 -15.80 9.12
CA LEU A 67 -0.30 -14.65 9.77
C LEU A 67 0.99 -14.25 9.03
N VAL A 68 0.87 -13.86 7.78
CA VAL A 68 2.01 -13.51 6.91
C VAL A 68 2.99 -12.52 7.55
N ALA A 69 2.52 -11.58 8.38
CA ALA A 69 3.37 -10.64 9.11
C ALA A 69 4.37 -11.38 10.02
N ARG A 70 3.92 -12.46 10.69
CA ARG A 70 4.80 -13.26 11.54
C ARG A 70 5.82 -14.05 10.73
N GLY A 71 5.38 -14.67 9.62
CA GLY A 71 6.28 -15.38 8.70
C GLY A 71 7.36 -14.46 8.15
N ALA A 72 6.97 -13.32 7.62
CA ALA A 72 7.88 -12.30 7.07
C ALA A 72 8.87 -11.77 8.14
N SER A 73 8.42 -11.56 9.39
CA SER A 73 9.27 -11.14 10.49
C SER A 73 10.38 -12.15 10.79
N ILE A 74 10.04 -13.44 10.83
CA ILE A 74 11.01 -14.53 11.08
C ILE A 74 12.02 -14.59 9.92
N LEU A 75 11.56 -14.53 8.67
CA LEU A 75 12.41 -14.54 7.48
C LEU A 75 13.35 -13.32 7.43
N ALA A 76 12.92 -12.18 7.95
CA ALA A 76 13.73 -10.97 8.07
C ALA A 76 14.74 -10.99 9.22
N GLY A 77 14.69 -11.99 10.12
CA GLY A 77 15.57 -12.07 11.28
C GLY A 77 15.10 -11.24 12.48
N ILE A 78 13.84 -10.83 12.54
CA ILE A 78 13.26 -10.20 13.72
C ILE A 78 13.08 -11.26 14.82
N PRO A 79 13.43 -10.96 16.09
CA PRO A 79 13.38 -11.93 17.17
C PRO A 79 11.96 -12.42 17.46
N GLU A 80 11.87 -13.61 18.03
CA GLU A 80 10.59 -14.23 18.37
C GLU A 80 9.80 -13.49 19.46
N THR A 81 10.46 -12.59 20.18
CA THR A 81 9.85 -11.72 21.19
C THR A 81 8.99 -10.62 20.62
N ALA A 82 9.21 -10.23 19.34
CA ALA A 82 8.35 -9.27 18.66
C ALA A 82 6.99 -9.88 18.35
N ALA A 83 5.92 -9.15 18.59
CA ALA A 83 4.57 -9.53 18.19
C ALA A 83 4.37 -9.32 16.67
N ALA A 84 3.30 -9.88 16.12
CA ALA A 84 2.92 -9.59 14.74
C ALA A 84 1.40 -9.69 14.54
N ASN A 85 0.87 -8.88 13.64
CA ASN A 85 -0.53 -8.95 13.24
C ASN A 85 -0.72 -8.67 11.75
N VAL A 86 -1.87 -9.09 11.22
CA VAL A 86 -2.32 -8.76 9.87
C VAL A 86 -3.64 -8.00 9.98
N ILE A 87 -3.73 -6.87 9.29
CA ILE A 87 -4.92 -6.03 9.26
C ILE A 87 -5.50 -5.95 7.86
N ASN A 88 -6.82 -5.97 7.75
CA ASN A 88 -7.52 -5.84 6.48
C ASN A 88 -8.46 -4.61 6.48
N ARG A 89 -8.19 -3.70 5.57
CA ARG A 89 -9.04 -2.61 5.11
C ARG A 89 -8.86 -2.46 3.59
N TYR A 90 -8.80 -3.58 2.87
CA TYR A 90 -8.47 -3.63 1.44
C TYR A 90 -7.26 -2.74 1.09
N CYS A 91 -7.36 -1.88 0.08
CA CYS A 91 -6.26 -1.01 -0.37
C CYS A 91 -5.74 -0.04 0.70
N GLY A 92 -6.51 0.22 1.77
CA GLY A 92 -6.11 1.03 2.93
C GLY A 92 -5.42 0.24 4.06
N SER A 93 -5.13 -1.05 3.86
CA SER A 93 -4.62 -1.92 4.93
C SER A 93 -3.24 -1.52 5.43
N ALA A 94 -2.28 -1.27 4.53
CA ALA A 94 -0.94 -0.85 4.91
C ALA A 94 -0.93 0.51 5.63
N MET A 95 -1.75 1.47 5.19
CA MET A 95 -1.93 2.73 5.91
C MET A 95 -2.56 2.50 7.28
N THR A 96 -3.48 1.54 7.41
CA THR A 96 -4.08 1.19 8.70
C THR A 96 -3.05 0.57 9.64
N SER A 97 -2.13 -0.26 9.14
CA SER A 97 -1.02 -0.80 9.95
C SER A 97 -0.14 0.33 10.51
N LEU A 98 0.18 1.35 9.67
CA LEU A 98 0.87 2.56 10.12
C LEU A 98 0.09 3.29 11.23
N HIS A 99 -1.23 3.44 11.07
CA HIS A 99 -2.08 4.06 12.09
C HIS A 99 -2.04 3.28 13.41
N MET A 100 -2.07 1.94 13.37
CA MET A 100 -2.04 1.09 14.57
C MET A 100 -0.70 1.21 15.30
N ILE A 101 0.41 0.99 14.60
CA ILE A 101 1.76 1.07 15.18
C ILE A 101 2.02 2.47 15.76
N SER A 102 1.72 3.52 15.00
CA SER A 102 1.93 4.89 15.48
C SER A 102 1.04 5.24 16.68
N SER A 103 -0.19 4.71 16.74
CA SER A 103 -1.06 4.91 17.90
C SER A 103 -0.57 4.17 19.13
N ALA A 104 -0.05 2.94 18.98
CA ALA A 104 0.54 2.18 20.09
C ALA A 104 1.79 2.87 20.65
N ILE A 105 2.63 3.45 19.78
CA ILE A 105 3.80 4.24 20.18
C ILE A 105 3.37 5.49 20.96
N GLU A 106 2.38 6.23 20.47
CA GLU A 106 1.88 7.44 21.14
C GLU A 106 1.20 7.14 22.49
N ALA A 107 0.55 5.97 22.59
CA ALA A 107 -0.03 5.48 23.84
C ALA A 107 1.04 5.02 24.86
N GLY A 108 2.26 4.73 24.40
CA GLY A 108 3.34 4.18 25.22
C GLY A 108 3.27 2.67 25.41
N ASP A 109 2.50 1.96 24.58
CA ASP A 109 2.39 0.50 24.61
C ASP A 109 3.65 -0.16 24.01
N ILE A 110 4.26 0.48 23.00
CA ILE A 110 5.52 0.06 22.36
C ILE A 110 6.38 1.29 22.06
N GLU A 111 7.69 1.11 21.86
CA GLU A 111 8.63 2.14 21.44
C GLU A 111 9.06 2.02 19.97
N VAL A 112 9.12 0.80 19.44
CA VAL A 112 9.59 0.49 18.08
C VAL A 112 8.65 -0.51 17.41
N GLY A 113 8.18 -0.17 16.24
CA GLY A 113 7.37 -1.08 15.42
C GLY A 113 7.62 -0.93 13.93
N ILE A 114 7.25 -1.96 13.20
CA ILE A 114 7.24 -1.96 11.73
C ILE A 114 5.80 -2.01 11.25
N ALA A 115 5.46 -1.08 10.35
CA ALA A 115 4.19 -1.09 9.63
C ALA A 115 4.44 -1.25 8.13
N GLY A 116 3.54 -1.92 7.43
CA GLY A 116 3.67 -2.11 6.00
C GLY A 116 2.50 -2.88 5.41
N GLY A 117 2.72 -3.49 4.27
CA GLY A 117 1.73 -4.35 3.63
C GLY A 117 2.36 -5.27 2.60
N VAL A 118 1.63 -6.31 2.26
CA VAL A 118 1.98 -7.29 1.23
C VAL A 118 0.71 -7.77 0.53
N GLU A 119 0.78 -7.90 -0.79
CA GLU A 119 -0.34 -8.42 -1.57
C GLU A 119 0.15 -9.22 -2.77
N ASP A 120 -0.58 -10.26 -3.12
CA ASP A 120 -0.42 -11.04 -4.34
C ASP A 120 -1.78 -11.23 -5.03
N MET A 121 -2.04 -10.41 -6.04
CA MET A 121 -3.29 -10.44 -6.80
C MET A 121 -3.28 -11.48 -7.94
N PHE A 122 -2.20 -12.25 -8.10
CA PHE A 122 -2.09 -13.29 -9.14
C PHE A 122 -2.38 -14.68 -8.58
N THR A 123 -1.88 -14.98 -7.39
CA THR A 123 -2.08 -16.29 -6.76
C THR A 123 -3.42 -16.39 -6.05
N ILE A 124 -3.89 -15.29 -5.45
CA ILE A 124 -5.12 -15.27 -4.68
C ILE A 124 -6.21 -14.56 -5.48
N PRO A 125 -7.33 -15.24 -5.78
CA PRO A 125 -8.44 -14.61 -6.50
C PRO A 125 -9.06 -13.49 -5.67
N GLN A 126 -9.62 -12.49 -6.36
CA GLN A 126 -10.38 -11.44 -5.69
C GLN A 126 -11.59 -12.05 -4.98
N GLY A 127 -11.73 -11.76 -3.70
CA GLY A 127 -12.74 -12.38 -2.82
C GLY A 127 -12.22 -13.61 -2.06
N GLY A 128 -10.97 -14.03 -2.28
CA GLY A 128 -10.38 -15.23 -1.67
C GLY A 128 -10.71 -16.52 -2.43
N PHE A 129 -10.20 -17.66 -1.93
CA PHE A 129 -10.41 -18.97 -2.57
C PHE A 129 -11.81 -19.55 -2.33
N ALA A 130 -12.49 -19.13 -1.26
CA ALA A 130 -13.79 -19.66 -0.88
C ALA A 130 -14.74 -18.54 -0.41
N PRO A 131 -15.12 -17.61 -1.30
CA PRO A 131 -16.02 -16.53 -0.92
C PRO A 131 -17.41 -17.05 -0.59
N ASP A 132 -17.97 -16.62 0.53
CA ASP A 132 -19.33 -16.93 0.97
C ASP A 132 -20.13 -15.62 1.09
N PHE A 133 -21.04 -15.40 0.15
CA PHE A 133 -21.77 -14.15 0.01
C PHE A 133 -23.07 -14.17 0.85
N ASN A 134 -23.23 -13.19 1.69
CA ASN A 134 -24.48 -12.98 2.41
C ASN A 134 -25.57 -12.46 1.44
N VAL A 135 -26.69 -13.17 1.34
CA VAL A 135 -27.78 -12.87 0.41
C VAL A 135 -28.33 -11.46 0.63
N LYS A 136 -28.50 -11.01 1.87
CA LYS A 136 -29.01 -9.66 2.18
C LYS A 136 -28.06 -8.53 1.75
N LEU A 137 -26.75 -8.80 1.72
CA LEU A 137 -25.77 -7.85 1.22
C LEU A 137 -25.71 -7.88 -0.31
N ALA A 138 -25.87 -9.06 -0.91
CA ALA A 138 -25.96 -9.19 -2.36
C ALA A 138 -27.18 -8.45 -2.94
N GLU A 139 -28.34 -8.52 -2.27
CA GLU A 139 -29.56 -7.77 -2.61
C GLU A 139 -29.37 -6.24 -2.54
N GLN A 140 -28.33 -5.75 -1.86
CA GLN A 140 -27.98 -4.35 -1.76
C GLN A 140 -26.81 -3.96 -2.67
N ASP A 141 -26.37 -4.84 -3.57
CA ASP A 141 -25.19 -4.68 -4.44
C ASP A 141 -23.90 -4.36 -3.64
N TYR A 142 -23.77 -4.92 -2.42
CA TYR A 142 -22.58 -4.69 -1.59
C TYR A 142 -21.30 -5.25 -2.25
N TYR A 143 -21.43 -6.34 -3.00
CA TYR A 143 -20.31 -7.07 -3.61
C TYR A 143 -19.97 -6.60 -5.03
N ILE A 144 -20.22 -5.34 -5.37
CA ILE A 144 -19.84 -4.79 -6.67
C ILE A 144 -18.32 -4.80 -6.84
N SER A 145 -17.87 -4.96 -8.07
CA SER A 145 -16.44 -4.91 -8.41
C SER A 145 -15.87 -3.50 -8.27
N MET A 146 -14.53 -3.41 -8.14
CA MET A 146 -13.84 -2.11 -8.11
C MET A 146 -14.13 -1.27 -9.36
N GLY A 147 -14.17 -1.91 -10.52
CA GLY A 147 -14.46 -1.23 -11.78
C GLY A 147 -15.90 -0.72 -11.87
N GLU A 148 -16.88 -1.48 -11.42
CA GLU A 148 -18.28 -0.99 -11.35
C GLU A 148 -18.41 0.17 -10.37
N GLY A 149 -17.74 0.12 -9.22
CA GLY A 149 -17.72 1.26 -8.29
C GLY A 149 -17.04 2.50 -8.89
N ALA A 150 -16.00 2.33 -9.71
CA ALA A 150 -15.36 3.43 -10.43
C ALA A 150 -16.30 4.03 -11.48
N GLU A 151 -17.05 3.21 -12.22
CA GLU A 151 -18.06 3.68 -13.18
C GLU A 151 -19.17 4.47 -12.48
N LEU A 152 -19.68 3.98 -11.35
CA LEU A 152 -20.69 4.70 -10.57
C LEU A 152 -20.17 6.05 -10.06
N LEU A 153 -18.91 6.10 -9.64
CA LEU A 153 -18.29 7.34 -9.18
C LEU A 153 -18.09 8.33 -10.34
N ALA A 154 -17.69 7.83 -11.51
CA ALA A 154 -17.53 8.65 -12.71
C ALA A 154 -18.89 9.26 -13.15
N ASP A 155 -19.97 8.46 -13.12
CA ASP A 155 -21.32 8.93 -13.41
C ASP A 155 -21.78 10.02 -12.42
N GLU A 156 -21.62 9.78 -11.12
CA GLU A 156 -22.05 10.71 -10.04
C GLU A 156 -21.30 12.04 -10.10
N LEU A 157 -19.99 12.00 -10.40
CA LEU A 157 -19.15 13.19 -10.45
C LEU A 157 -19.03 13.78 -11.86
N ASN A 158 -19.69 13.19 -12.86
CA ASN A 158 -19.61 13.58 -14.27
C ASN A 158 -18.17 13.62 -14.80
N ILE A 159 -17.36 12.62 -14.43
CA ILE A 159 -15.98 12.50 -14.91
C ILE A 159 -16.00 11.83 -16.27
N SER A 160 -15.60 12.56 -17.30
CA SER A 160 -15.58 12.05 -18.67
C SER A 160 -14.48 11.00 -18.90
N ARG A 161 -14.65 10.20 -19.93
CA ARG A 161 -13.64 9.23 -20.37
C ARG A 161 -12.32 9.94 -20.75
N GLU A 162 -12.40 11.08 -21.42
CA GLU A 162 -11.24 11.87 -21.83
C GLU A 162 -10.43 12.35 -20.63
N GLU A 163 -11.06 12.78 -19.56
CA GLU A 163 -10.38 13.17 -18.32
C GLU A 163 -9.66 11.97 -17.67
N GLN A 164 -10.31 10.81 -17.63
CA GLN A 164 -9.70 9.58 -17.12
C GLN A 164 -8.49 9.16 -17.96
N GLU A 165 -8.58 9.21 -19.28
CA GLU A 165 -7.51 8.87 -20.21
C GLU A 165 -6.32 9.81 -20.08
N GLU A 166 -6.55 11.12 -19.99
CA GLU A 166 -5.48 12.11 -19.82
C GLU A 166 -4.79 11.97 -18.47
N PHE A 167 -5.54 11.71 -17.40
CA PHE A 167 -4.98 11.41 -16.09
C PHE A 167 -4.07 10.17 -16.14
N SER A 168 -4.54 9.09 -16.73
CA SER A 168 -3.78 7.85 -16.90
C SER A 168 -2.51 8.07 -17.74
N PHE A 169 -2.62 8.80 -18.85
CA PHE A 169 -1.49 9.16 -19.70
C PHE A 169 -0.42 9.91 -18.90
N SER A 170 -0.81 10.99 -18.23
CA SER A 170 0.06 11.80 -17.38
C SER A 170 0.70 10.99 -16.25
N SER A 171 -0.04 10.06 -15.63
CA SER A 171 0.47 9.16 -14.59
C SER A 171 1.62 8.30 -15.11
N HIS A 172 1.47 7.69 -16.29
CA HIS A 172 2.55 6.90 -16.91
C HIS A 172 3.76 7.76 -17.27
N GLU A 173 3.58 8.94 -17.84
CA GLU A 173 4.68 9.86 -18.17
C GLU A 173 5.49 10.23 -16.91
N LYS A 174 4.79 10.60 -15.83
CA LYS A 174 5.43 10.95 -14.55
C LYS A 174 6.18 9.76 -13.97
N ALA A 175 5.62 8.56 -13.98
CA ALA A 175 6.26 7.37 -13.45
C ALA A 175 7.50 6.96 -14.26
N VAL A 176 7.44 7.03 -15.59
CA VAL A 176 8.61 6.78 -16.46
C VAL A 176 9.71 7.80 -16.22
N ALA A 177 9.37 9.09 -16.21
CA ALA A 177 10.34 10.16 -15.97
C ALA A 177 10.99 10.05 -14.57
N ALA A 178 10.21 9.70 -13.54
CA ALA A 178 10.72 9.49 -12.19
C ALA A 178 11.69 8.30 -12.12
N ARG A 179 11.35 7.19 -12.78
CA ARG A 179 12.23 6.01 -12.87
C ARG A 179 13.53 6.32 -13.60
N GLU A 180 13.45 6.96 -14.76
CA GLU A 180 14.63 7.35 -15.53
C GLU A 180 15.54 8.34 -14.79
N ALA A 181 14.97 9.17 -13.93
CA ALA A 181 15.69 10.08 -13.04
C ALA A 181 16.19 9.43 -11.74
N GLY A 182 16.04 8.10 -11.54
CA GLY A 182 16.50 7.37 -10.36
C GLY A 182 15.75 7.75 -9.06
N LYS A 183 14.54 8.31 -9.18
CA LYS A 183 13.78 8.78 -7.99
C LYS A 183 13.35 7.65 -7.05
N PHE A 184 13.22 6.43 -7.57
CA PHE A 184 12.80 5.26 -6.81
C PHE A 184 13.96 4.44 -6.23
N ASP A 185 15.21 4.71 -6.62
CA ASP A 185 16.38 3.91 -6.25
C ASP A 185 16.60 3.83 -4.74
N ASN A 186 16.22 4.89 -4.02
CA ASN A 186 16.38 4.96 -2.56
C ASN A 186 15.22 4.33 -1.77
N GLU A 187 14.16 3.87 -2.42
CA GLU A 187 13.02 3.24 -1.74
C GLU A 187 12.85 1.76 -2.10
N ILE A 188 13.39 1.33 -3.25
CA ILE A 188 13.28 -0.05 -3.71
C ILE A 188 14.34 -0.91 -3.02
N VAL A 189 13.90 -1.98 -2.37
CA VAL A 189 14.72 -3.12 -1.96
C VAL A 189 14.66 -4.14 -3.09
N PRO A 190 15.78 -4.47 -3.74
CA PRO A 190 15.80 -5.51 -4.77
C PRO A 190 15.33 -6.85 -4.22
N ILE A 191 14.53 -7.56 -5.00
CA ILE A 191 14.04 -8.90 -4.66
C ILE A 191 14.87 -9.95 -5.38
N THR A 192 15.40 -10.89 -4.64
CA THR A 192 16.15 -12.04 -5.17
C THR A 192 15.22 -13.24 -5.27
N LEU A 193 15.08 -13.79 -6.47
CA LEU A 193 14.30 -15.00 -6.75
C LEU A 193 15.11 -16.25 -6.36
N GLU A 194 14.45 -17.43 -6.31
CA GLU A 194 15.09 -18.71 -5.96
C GLU A 194 16.26 -19.09 -6.88
N ASP A 195 16.22 -18.71 -8.15
CA ASP A 195 17.27 -18.95 -9.12
C ASP A 195 18.43 -17.93 -9.06
N GLY A 196 18.38 -17.00 -8.12
CA GLY A 196 19.36 -15.93 -7.96
C GLY A 196 19.14 -14.70 -8.83
N THR A 197 18.08 -14.67 -9.64
CA THR A 197 17.71 -13.48 -10.42
C THR A 197 17.31 -12.33 -9.49
N ILE A 198 17.83 -11.13 -9.75
CA ILE A 198 17.53 -9.94 -8.97
C ILE A 198 16.55 -9.05 -9.75
N ILE A 199 15.47 -8.67 -9.10
CA ILE A 199 14.45 -7.75 -9.62
C ILE A 199 14.56 -6.45 -8.81
N ASP A 200 14.88 -5.34 -9.47
CA ASP A 200 15.13 -4.03 -8.85
C ASP A 200 14.31 -2.90 -9.46
N GLN A 201 13.38 -3.20 -10.38
CA GLN A 201 12.55 -2.21 -11.05
C GLN A 201 11.08 -2.61 -11.12
N ASP A 202 10.22 -1.59 -11.03
CA ASP A 202 8.78 -1.73 -11.27
C ASP A 202 8.48 -2.13 -12.70
N SER A 203 7.62 -3.12 -12.90
CA SER A 203 7.25 -3.62 -14.24
C SER A 203 6.04 -2.90 -14.86
N GLY A 204 5.34 -2.05 -14.10
CA GLY A 204 4.12 -1.38 -14.56
C GLY A 204 4.33 -0.17 -15.46
N PRO A 205 5.20 0.79 -15.10
CA PRO A 205 5.38 2.03 -15.86
C PRO A 205 5.94 1.80 -17.26
N ARG A 206 5.29 2.38 -18.26
CA ARG A 206 5.69 2.30 -19.67
C ARG A 206 5.35 3.61 -20.39
N ASN A 207 6.05 3.89 -21.50
CA ASN A 207 5.70 5.01 -22.35
C ASN A 207 4.28 4.86 -22.87
N PRO A 208 3.37 5.80 -22.55
CA PRO A 208 1.97 5.69 -22.95
C PRO A 208 1.77 6.05 -24.43
N ASP A 209 0.80 5.41 -25.08
CA ASP A 209 0.37 5.68 -26.44
C ASP A 209 -1.09 6.19 -26.40
N LYS A 210 -1.29 7.47 -26.71
CA LYS A 210 -2.61 8.12 -26.65
C LYS A 210 -3.64 7.48 -27.58
N GLU A 211 -3.24 7.10 -28.80
CA GLU A 211 -4.16 6.50 -29.77
C GLU A 211 -4.57 5.09 -29.32
N LYS A 212 -3.63 4.35 -28.77
CA LYS A 212 -3.93 3.03 -28.20
C LYS A 212 -4.86 3.14 -26.99
N ILE A 213 -4.64 4.09 -26.11
CA ILE A 213 -5.50 4.33 -24.92
C ILE A 213 -6.93 4.61 -25.37
N LYS A 214 -7.12 5.55 -26.32
CA LYS A 214 -8.44 5.92 -26.86
C LYS A 214 -9.15 4.77 -27.56
N SER A 215 -8.41 3.85 -28.16
CA SER A 215 -8.98 2.72 -28.91
C SER A 215 -9.52 1.58 -28.03
N LEU A 216 -9.26 1.61 -26.72
CA LEU A 216 -9.67 0.54 -25.81
C LEU A 216 -11.19 0.54 -25.58
N ASN A 217 -11.77 -0.64 -25.52
CA ASN A 217 -13.15 -0.82 -25.11
C ASN A 217 -13.31 -0.61 -23.59
N PRO A 218 -14.49 -0.18 -23.12
CA PRO A 218 -14.84 -0.23 -21.72
C PRO A 218 -14.61 -1.62 -21.13
N ALA A 219 -14.13 -1.71 -19.89
CA ALA A 219 -13.71 -2.95 -19.27
C ALA A 219 -14.78 -3.57 -18.34
N PHE A 220 -15.71 -2.78 -17.81
CA PHE A 220 -16.64 -3.23 -16.78
C PHE A 220 -18.12 -3.12 -17.19
N ARG A 221 -18.50 -2.10 -17.93
CA ARG A 221 -19.84 -1.93 -18.50
C ARG A 221 -19.73 -1.71 -20.01
N ALA A 222 -20.69 -2.22 -20.79
CA ALA A 222 -20.67 -2.07 -22.24
C ALA A 222 -20.77 -0.60 -22.69
N ASP A 223 -21.47 0.23 -21.93
CA ASP A 223 -21.65 1.66 -22.10
C ASP A 223 -20.80 2.50 -21.14
N GLY A 224 -19.81 1.88 -20.48
CA GLY A 224 -18.94 2.50 -19.49
C GLY A 224 -17.84 3.37 -20.08
N THR A 225 -17.11 4.01 -19.18
CA THR A 225 -15.99 4.90 -19.51
C THR A 225 -14.64 4.38 -19.03
N VAL A 226 -14.64 3.48 -18.02
CA VAL A 226 -13.42 2.93 -17.42
C VAL A 226 -12.85 1.82 -18.32
N THR A 227 -11.57 1.94 -18.66
CA THR A 227 -10.87 0.99 -19.54
C THR A 227 -9.70 0.31 -18.82
N ALA A 228 -9.08 -0.67 -19.46
CA ALA A 228 -7.87 -1.28 -18.94
C ALA A 228 -6.70 -0.29 -18.78
N ALA A 229 -6.67 0.79 -19.57
CA ALA A 229 -5.64 1.82 -19.45
C ALA A 229 -5.89 2.77 -18.28
N THR A 230 -7.14 2.97 -17.88
CA THR A 230 -7.53 3.85 -16.77
C THR A 230 -7.74 3.08 -15.46
N SER A 231 -7.34 1.80 -15.42
CA SER A 231 -7.44 0.91 -14.26
C SER A 231 -6.06 0.50 -13.76
N SER A 232 -5.91 0.35 -12.44
CA SER A 232 -4.72 -0.25 -11.84
C SER A 232 -4.58 -1.72 -12.27
N PRO A 233 -3.37 -2.18 -12.64
CA PRO A 233 -3.15 -3.57 -12.97
C PRO A 233 -3.17 -4.46 -11.72
N PHE A 234 -3.43 -5.74 -11.90
CA PHE A 234 -3.08 -6.73 -10.88
C PHE A 234 -1.58 -6.68 -10.63
N SER A 235 -1.21 -6.79 -9.37
CA SER A 235 0.17 -6.62 -8.94
C SER A 235 0.54 -7.53 -7.77
N ILE A 236 1.86 -7.69 -7.59
CA ILE A 236 2.46 -8.35 -6.44
C ILE A 236 3.56 -7.44 -5.89
N GLY A 237 3.66 -7.35 -4.56
CA GLY A 237 4.69 -6.55 -3.91
C GLY A 237 4.47 -6.40 -2.41
N ALA A 238 5.42 -5.73 -1.76
CA ALA A 238 5.40 -5.44 -0.34
C ALA A 238 6.02 -4.09 -0.02
N SER A 239 5.67 -3.54 1.14
CA SER A 239 6.27 -2.33 1.70
C SER A 239 6.49 -2.47 3.20
N ALA A 240 7.46 -1.73 3.76
CA ALA A 240 7.70 -1.67 5.20
C ALA A 240 8.21 -0.29 5.61
N MET A 241 7.76 0.19 6.77
CA MET A 241 8.20 1.41 7.43
C MET A 241 8.65 1.11 8.85
N LEU A 242 9.77 1.70 9.25
CA LEU A 242 10.24 1.70 10.63
C LEU A 242 9.73 2.94 11.34
N ILE A 243 9.01 2.72 12.44
CA ILE A 243 8.36 3.75 13.24
C ILE A 243 8.82 3.63 14.68
N THR A 244 9.17 4.76 15.29
CA THR A 244 9.57 4.80 16.70
C THR A 244 8.93 5.98 17.39
N SER A 245 9.07 6.06 18.73
CA SER A 245 8.85 7.33 19.40
C SER A 245 9.98 8.32 19.04
N GLU A 246 9.67 9.61 19.05
CA GLU A 246 10.66 10.68 18.87
C GLU A 246 11.78 10.58 19.93
N ASN A 247 11.41 10.28 21.18
CA ASN A 247 12.35 10.11 22.27
C ASN A 247 13.31 8.93 22.01
N PHE A 248 12.79 7.80 21.56
CA PHE A 248 13.60 6.64 21.20
C PHE A 248 14.56 6.97 20.05
N ALA A 249 14.05 7.59 18.97
CA ALA A 249 14.87 7.99 17.84
C ALA A 249 16.06 8.87 18.27
N ASN A 250 15.81 9.89 19.07
CA ASN A 250 16.83 10.80 19.58
C ASN A 250 17.84 10.07 20.48
N LYS A 251 17.38 9.22 21.40
CA LYS A 251 18.23 8.44 22.31
C LYS A 251 19.17 7.48 21.58
N HIS A 252 18.70 6.87 20.49
CA HIS A 252 19.45 5.89 19.71
C HIS A 252 20.16 6.49 18.50
N GLY A 253 20.07 7.82 18.28
CA GLY A 253 20.72 8.51 17.17
C GLY A 253 20.19 8.08 15.80
N LEU A 254 18.89 7.73 15.73
CA LEU A 254 18.18 7.42 14.49
C LEU A 254 17.77 8.72 13.80
N LYS A 255 17.89 8.75 12.50
CA LYS A 255 17.50 9.94 11.72
C LYS A 255 15.99 9.95 11.49
N ILE A 256 15.29 10.90 12.08
CA ILE A 256 13.87 11.15 11.80
C ILE A 256 13.73 11.68 10.38
N ARG A 257 12.92 10.99 9.55
CA ARG A 257 12.58 11.44 8.19
C ARG A 257 11.31 12.25 8.15
N ALA A 258 10.31 11.88 8.95
CA ALA A 258 9.01 12.55 8.98
C ALA A 258 8.31 12.37 10.33
N PHE A 259 7.41 13.30 10.63
CA PHE A 259 6.46 13.21 11.74
C PHE A 259 5.09 12.77 11.21
N ILE A 260 4.35 12.02 12.03
CA ILE A 260 2.96 11.64 11.72
C ILE A 260 2.08 12.68 12.42
N GLU A 261 1.66 13.71 11.69
CA GLU A 261 0.91 14.83 12.27
C GLU A 261 -0.57 14.48 12.46
N GLY A 262 -1.16 13.70 11.57
CA GLY A 262 -2.58 13.36 11.68
C GLY A 262 -2.94 12.04 11.02
N ARG A 263 -3.97 11.41 11.56
CA ARG A 263 -4.54 10.15 11.04
C ARG A 263 -6.05 10.22 11.08
N ALA A 264 -6.69 9.75 10.02
CA ALA A 264 -8.14 9.64 10.00
C ALA A 264 -8.61 8.47 9.13
N VAL A 265 -9.81 8.02 9.41
CA VAL A 265 -10.57 7.08 8.58
C VAL A 265 -12.00 7.60 8.47
N ALA A 266 -12.64 7.30 7.34
CA ALA A 266 -14.03 7.63 7.11
C ALA A 266 -14.74 6.50 6.37
N GLY A 267 -16.03 6.31 6.66
CA GLY A 267 -16.91 5.46 5.87
C GLY A 267 -17.71 6.30 4.89
N VAL A 268 -18.06 5.70 3.77
CA VAL A 268 -18.93 6.25 2.73
C VAL A 268 -19.94 5.19 2.32
N ASN A 269 -20.88 5.53 1.44
CA ASN A 269 -21.72 4.53 0.81
C ASN A 269 -20.86 3.46 0.13
N TRP A 270 -21.19 2.18 0.34
CA TRP A 270 -20.37 1.06 -0.15
C TRP A 270 -20.24 1.00 -1.67
N LYS A 271 -21.18 1.54 -2.44
CA LYS A 271 -21.08 1.66 -3.90
C LYS A 271 -20.17 2.80 -4.33
N MET A 272 -19.91 3.76 -3.43
CA MET A 272 -19.11 4.97 -3.66
C MET A 272 -17.77 4.92 -2.92
N PHE A 273 -17.24 3.72 -2.67
CA PHE A 273 -16.03 3.52 -1.86
C PHE A 273 -14.81 4.31 -2.38
N GLY A 274 -14.71 4.56 -3.69
CA GLY A 274 -13.67 5.41 -4.29
C GLY A 274 -13.67 6.86 -3.78
N SER A 275 -14.78 7.35 -3.23
CA SER A 275 -14.86 8.68 -2.61
C SER A 275 -14.34 8.73 -1.16
N GLY A 276 -14.06 7.58 -0.55
CA GLY A 276 -13.64 7.47 0.85
C GLY A 276 -12.44 8.34 1.26
N PRO A 277 -11.40 8.52 0.42
CA PRO A 277 -10.28 9.41 0.73
C PRO A 277 -10.68 10.86 1.00
N VAL A 278 -11.73 11.37 0.35
CA VAL A 278 -12.17 12.78 0.50
C VAL A 278 -12.58 13.10 1.94
N PRO A 279 -13.58 12.43 2.57
CA PRO A 279 -13.95 12.71 3.95
C PRO A 279 -12.85 12.30 4.94
N ALA A 280 -12.02 11.30 4.64
CA ALA A 280 -10.90 10.92 5.49
C ALA A 280 -9.84 12.04 5.53
N THR A 281 -9.49 12.61 4.37
CA THR A 281 -8.54 13.75 4.27
C THR A 281 -9.08 14.98 5.01
N LYS A 282 -10.34 15.37 4.78
CA LYS A 282 -10.97 16.48 5.51
C LYS A 282 -10.84 16.32 7.02
N LYS A 283 -11.17 15.12 7.53
CA LYS A 283 -11.09 14.79 8.95
C LYS A 283 -9.64 14.81 9.48
N ALA A 284 -8.66 14.42 8.68
CA ALA A 284 -7.25 14.49 9.06
C ALA A 284 -6.77 15.96 9.16
N LEU A 285 -7.11 16.78 8.17
CA LEU A 285 -6.79 18.20 8.14
C LEU A 285 -7.43 18.96 9.32
N GLU A 286 -8.72 18.71 9.59
CA GLU A 286 -9.42 19.27 10.74
C GLU A 286 -8.72 18.95 12.07
N LYS A 287 -8.25 17.71 12.26
CA LYS A 287 -7.54 17.31 13.48
C LYS A 287 -6.18 17.98 13.66
N THR A 288 -5.52 18.31 12.56
CA THR A 288 -4.18 18.94 12.58
C THR A 288 -4.24 20.44 12.51
N GLY A 289 -5.42 21.02 12.23
CA GLY A 289 -5.57 22.46 12.00
C GLY A 289 -4.98 22.94 10.67
N LEU A 290 -4.70 22.02 9.75
CA LEU A 290 -4.20 22.31 8.41
C LEU A 290 -5.34 22.43 7.40
N SER A 291 -5.08 23.15 6.32
CA SER A 291 -5.91 23.20 5.11
C SER A 291 -5.28 22.42 3.97
N ILE A 292 -6.02 22.21 2.88
CA ILE A 292 -5.47 21.57 1.68
C ILE A 292 -4.36 22.40 1.03
N ASP A 293 -4.38 23.72 1.21
CA ASP A 293 -3.37 24.64 0.65
C ASP A 293 -2.04 24.57 1.40
N ASP A 294 -2.02 23.96 2.59
CA ASP A 294 -0.80 23.72 3.38
C ASP A 294 -0.08 22.41 2.96
N ILE A 295 -0.64 21.67 1.98
CA ILE A 295 -0.12 20.36 1.56
C ILE A 295 0.69 20.48 0.27
N ASP A 296 1.98 20.22 0.34
CA ASP A 296 2.91 20.30 -0.80
C ASP A 296 2.83 19.08 -1.74
N ALA A 297 2.48 17.92 -1.22
CA ALA A 297 2.39 16.68 -2.00
C ALA A 297 1.23 15.81 -1.54
N LEU A 298 0.52 15.22 -2.50
CA LEU A 298 -0.59 14.30 -2.26
C LEU A 298 -0.30 12.98 -3.00
N GLU A 299 -0.23 11.91 -2.23
CA GLU A 299 -0.21 10.54 -2.77
C GLU A 299 -1.59 9.92 -2.56
N LEU A 300 -2.26 9.57 -3.65
CA LEU A 300 -3.61 9.01 -3.64
C LEU A 300 -3.63 7.67 -4.38
N ASN A 301 -3.98 6.64 -3.63
CA ASN A 301 -4.29 5.34 -4.24
C ASN A 301 -5.70 5.34 -4.82
#